data_e13fb8f65f5b2f7ed07b6b0fb047b654
#
_entry.id   e13fb8f65f5b2f7ed07b6b0fb047b654
#
_cell.length_a   1.000
_cell.length_b   1.000
_cell.length_c   1.000
_cell.angle_alpha   90.00
_cell.angle_beta   90.00
_cell.angle_gamma   90.00
#
_symmetry.space_group_name_H-M   'P 1'
#
loop_
_entity.id
_entity.type
_entity.pdbx_description
1 polymer ?
#
loop_
_entity_poly.entity_id
_entity_poly.type
_entity_poly.pdbx_seq_one_letter_code
_entity_poly.pdbx_strand_id
1 'polypeptide(L)'
;FAATYSSTLMIPYNLTIGAISIYVVLGVAYRLCKYYKMDTISNLITTILVYLCVAGIPTAYTVGDATVTAIPLTNIGASGMFTAILVAIGVIEINHFFIKKNLVIRLPDSVPPNVAAPFNVLIPGIASLVFFMGIDGLCHILIGTGFSGLIYAIFQPLLSATGSLPSIIIINLLMTTFWFFGVHGGN
;
A
#
# COMPACT_ATOMS: atom_id res chain seq x y z
N PHE A 1 -5.61 -12.57 35.29
CA PHE A 1 -6.21 -11.28 34.91
C PHE A 1 -5.52 -10.71 33.65
N ALA A 2 -4.19 -10.58 33.62
CA ALA A 2 -3.46 -10.06 32.45
C ALA A 2 -3.64 -10.91 31.19
N ALA A 3 -3.64 -12.23 31.29
CA ALA A 3 -3.82 -13.13 30.15
C ALA A 3 -5.22 -13.07 29.52
N THR A 4 -6.24 -12.80 30.33
CA THR A 4 -7.64 -12.72 29.85
C THR A 4 -7.92 -11.43 29.06
N TYR A 5 -7.24 -10.33 29.41
CA TYR A 5 -7.44 -9.02 28.78
C TYR A 5 -6.39 -8.69 27.71
N SER A 6 -5.31 -9.49 27.58
CA SER A 6 -4.23 -9.23 26.64
C SER A 6 -4.71 -9.19 25.19
N SER A 7 -5.61 -10.09 24.79
CA SER A 7 -6.18 -10.12 23.43
C SER A 7 -6.96 -8.85 23.10
N THR A 8 -7.77 -8.37 24.05
CA THR A 8 -8.56 -7.15 23.86
C THR A 8 -7.69 -5.89 23.83
N LEU A 9 -6.65 -5.83 24.68
CA LEU A 9 -5.69 -4.71 24.72
C LEU A 9 -4.81 -4.65 23.45
N MET A 10 -4.61 -5.78 22.77
CA MET A 10 -3.84 -5.83 21.52
C MET A 10 -4.65 -5.40 20.28
N ILE A 11 -6.00 -5.27 20.38
CA ILE A 11 -6.82 -4.86 19.23
C ILE A 11 -6.40 -3.50 18.67
N PRO A 12 -6.24 -2.42 19.48
CA PRO A 12 -5.79 -1.14 18.96
C PRO A 12 -4.41 -1.21 18.29
N TYR A 13 -3.48 -1.96 18.88
CA TYR A 13 -2.16 -2.16 18.30
C TYR A 13 -2.25 -2.87 16.94
N ASN A 14 -2.99 -3.96 16.84
CA ASN A 14 -3.14 -4.73 15.61
C ASN A 14 -3.80 -3.91 14.50
N LEU A 15 -4.80 -3.09 14.83
CA LEU A 15 -5.52 -2.26 13.86
C LEU A 15 -4.80 -0.96 13.50
N THR A 16 -3.81 -0.53 14.28
CA THR A 16 -3.00 0.66 13.99
C THR A 16 -1.63 0.25 13.41
N ILE A 17 -0.70 -0.10 14.28
CA ILE A 17 0.68 -0.45 13.89
C ILE A 17 0.71 -1.76 13.08
N GLY A 18 -0.10 -2.75 13.44
CA GLY A 18 -0.21 -4.02 12.70
C GLY A 18 -0.77 -3.89 11.29
N ALA A 19 -1.50 -2.81 10.99
CA ALA A 19 -2.07 -2.50 9.69
C ALA A 19 -1.54 -1.18 9.09
N ILE A 20 -0.35 -0.75 9.50
CA ILE A 20 0.19 0.59 9.19
C ILE A 20 0.31 0.86 7.69
N SER A 21 0.56 -0.14 6.86
CA SER A 21 0.70 0.05 5.43
C SER A 21 -0.61 0.49 4.73
N ILE A 22 -1.78 0.16 5.32
CA ILE A 22 -3.08 0.66 4.84
C ILE A 22 -3.14 2.19 4.98
N TYR A 23 -2.68 2.72 6.10
CA TYR A 23 -2.64 4.17 6.32
C TYR A 23 -1.62 4.85 5.41
N VAL A 24 -0.48 4.20 5.17
CA VAL A 24 0.57 4.70 4.28
C VAL A 24 0.06 4.76 2.83
N VAL A 25 -0.56 3.70 2.31
CA VAL A 25 -1.09 3.68 0.93
C VAL A 25 -2.11 4.79 0.71
N LEU A 26 -3.03 4.98 1.66
CA LEU A 26 -4.03 6.04 1.58
C LEU A 26 -3.39 7.44 1.70
N GLY A 27 -2.44 7.63 2.60
CA GLY A 27 -1.74 8.90 2.80
C GLY A 27 -0.96 9.34 1.56
N VAL A 28 -0.19 8.43 0.95
CA VAL A 28 0.57 8.70 -0.28
C VAL A 28 -0.38 9.01 -1.44
N ALA A 29 -1.40 8.16 -1.65
CA ALA A 29 -2.39 8.37 -2.71
C ALA A 29 -3.13 9.70 -2.54
N TYR A 30 -3.52 10.05 -1.31
CA TYR A 30 -4.16 11.34 -1.01
C TYR A 30 -3.28 12.53 -1.43
N ARG A 31 -2.01 12.52 -1.07
CA ARG A 31 -1.06 13.60 -1.41
C ARG A 31 -0.89 13.73 -2.92
N LEU A 32 -0.75 12.62 -3.64
CA LEU A 32 -0.62 12.63 -5.10
C LEU A 32 -1.91 13.09 -5.79
N CYS A 33 -3.10 12.65 -5.34
CA CYS A 33 -4.37 13.14 -5.86
C CYS A 33 -4.51 14.66 -5.71
N LYS A 34 -4.11 15.20 -4.56
CA LYS A 34 -4.11 16.67 -4.33
C LYS A 34 -3.11 17.38 -5.23
N TYR A 35 -1.93 16.82 -5.43
CA TYR A 35 -0.92 17.38 -6.32
C TYR A 35 -1.39 17.44 -7.77
N TYR A 36 -2.00 16.36 -8.27
CA TYR A 36 -2.52 16.28 -9.63
C TYR A 36 -3.94 16.88 -9.80
N LYS A 37 -4.55 17.38 -8.73
CA LYS A 37 -5.92 17.93 -8.71
C LYS A 37 -6.96 16.93 -9.23
N MET A 38 -6.80 15.66 -8.89
CA MET A 38 -7.70 14.56 -9.26
C MET A 38 -8.78 14.37 -8.20
N ASP A 39 -9.89 13.71 -8.57
CA ASP A 39 -10.87 13.27 -7.58
C ASP A 39 -10.21 12.36 -6.55
N THR A 40 -10.34 12.72 -5.27
CA THR A 40 -9.60 12.07 -4.22
C THR A 40 -10.24 10.74 -3.82
N ILE A 41 -11.56 10.74 -3.63
CA ILE A 41 -12.27 9.60 -3.04
C ILE A 41 -12.19 8.37 -3.95
N SER A 42 -12.55 8.52 -5.23
CA SER A 42 -12.54 7.42 -6.19
C SER A 42 -11.15 6.84 -6.39
N ASN A 43 -10.13 7.71 -6.43
CA ASN A 43 -8.73 7.28 -6.56
C ASN A 43 -8.21 6.57 -5.30
N LEU A 44 -8.60 7.01 -4.10
CA LEU A 44 -8.23 6.33 -2.85
C LEU A 44 -8.84 4.92 -2.79
N ILE A 45 -10.12 4.77 -3.15
CA ILE A 45 -10.80 3.48 -3.18
C ILE A 45 -10.11 2.54 -4.17
N THR A 46 -9.79 3.02 -5.36
CA THR A 46 -9.06 2.22 -6.37
C THR A 46 -7.68 1.81 -5.87
N THR A 47 -6.96 2.74 -5.26
CA THR A 47 -5.60 2.48 -4.78
C THR A 47 -5.57 1.44 -3.66
N ILE A 48 -6.47 1.53 -2.68
CA ILE A 48 -6.54 0.53 -1.61
C ILE A 48 -6.96 -0.84 -2.14
N LEU A 49 -7.89 -0.89 -3.11
CA LEU A 49 -8.30 -2.13 -3.75
C LEU A 49 -7.11 -2.82 -4.43
N VAL A 50 -6.36 -2.10 -5.27
CA VAL A 50 -5.17 -2.65 -5.94
C VAL A 50 -4.11 -3.08 -4.91
N TYR A 51 -3.88 -2.28 -3.87
CA TYR A 51 -2.94 -2.63 -2.81
C TYR A 51 -3.32 -3.92 -2.09
N LEU A 52 -4.59 -4.07 -1.72
CA LEU A 52 -5.07 -5.29 -1.04
C LEU A 52 -5.01 -6.53 -1.95
N CYS A 53 -5.20 -6.38 -3.25
CA CYS A 53 -5.03 -7.48 -4.20
C CYS A 53 -3.58 -7.97 -4.28
N VAL A 54 -2.61 -7.08 -4.07
CA VAL A 54 -1.17 -7.41 -4.16
C VAL A 54 -0.59 -7.85 -2.81
N ALA A 55 -0.95 -7.16 -1.72
CA ALA A 55 -0.35 -7.39 -0.39
C ALA A 55 -1.29 -8.10 0.59
N GLY A 56 -2.58 -7.91 0.44
CA GLY A 56 -3.62 -8.43 1.34
C GLY A 56 -4.20 -9.76 0.90
N ILE A 57 -3.43 -10.64 0.25
CA ILE A 57 -3.93 -11.90 -0.29
C ILE A 57 -4.57 -12.74 0.82
N PRO A 58 -5.87 -13.06 0.70
CA PRO A 58 -6.57 -13.87 1.70
C PRO A 58 -5.98 -15.28 1.75
N THR A 59 -5.68 -15.75 2.96
CA THR A 59 -5.12 -17.08 3.22
C THR A 59 -6.10 -17.89 4.06
N ALA A 60 -6.26 -19.16 3.75
CA ALA A 60 -7.09 -20.07 4.52
C ALA A 60 -6.35 -20.55 5.77
N TYR A 61 -6.99 -20.43 6.92
CA TYR A 61 -6.48 -20.89 8.22
C TYR A 61 -7.45 -21.90 8.81
N THR A 62 -6.95 -22.99 9.38
CA THR A 62 -7.77 -23.95 10.11
C THR A 62 -7.82 -23.54 11.59
N VAL A 63 -9.03 -23.26 12.07
CA VAL A 63 -9.28 -22.91 13.48
C VAL A 63 -10.24 -23.96 14.05
N GLY A 64 -9.71 -24.92 14.81
CA GLY A 64 -10.46 -26.12 15.21
C GLY A 64 -10.86 -26.93 13.98
N ASP A 65 -12.13 -27.25 13.83
CA ASP A 65 -12.67 -28.01 12.69
C ASP A 65 -13.16 -27.10 11.54
N ALA A 66 -13.03 -25.77 11.66
CA ALA A 66 -13.50 -24.82 10.65
C ALA A 66 -12.32 -24.19 9.86
N THR A 67 -12.53 -24.01 8.56
CA THR A 67 -11.61 -23.24 7.71
C THR A 67 -12.08 -21.81 7.60
N VAL A 68 -11.24 -20.85 8.02
CA VAL A 68 -11.52 -19.42 7.98
C VAL A 68 -10.54 -18.76 7.01
N THR A 69 -11.07 -17.95 6.11
CA THR A 69 -10.25 -17.15 5.20
C THR A 69 -10.01 -15.77 5.82
N ALA A 70 -8.76 -15.39 6.01
CA ALA A 70 -8.39 -14.11 6.62
C ALA A 70 -7.19 -13.48 5.92
N ILE A 71 -7.07 -12.16 6.02
CA ILE A 71 -5.88 -11.42 5.56
C ILE A 71 -4.87 -11.39 6.70
N PRO A 72 -3.65 -11.93 6.51
CA PRO A 72 -2.63 -11.89 7.55
C PRO A 72 -2.15 -10.45 7.77
N LEU A 73 -2.18 -9.99 9.03
CA LEU A 73 -1.70 -8.66 9.39
C LEU A 73 -0.21 -8.46 9.07
N THR A 74 0.57 -9.52 9.03
CA THR A 74 1.99 -9.47 8.66
C THR A 74 2.22 -8.84 7.29
N ASN A 75 1.31 -9.07 6.34
CA ASN A 75 1.46 -8.56 4.97
C ASN A 75 1.06 -7.08 4.83
N ILE A 76 0.18 -6.60 5.73
CA ILE A 76 -0.33 -5.22 5.71
C ILE A 76 0.24 -4.36 6.86
N GLY A 77 1.18 -4.91 7.61
CA GLY A 77 1.96 -4.23 8.65
C GLY A 77 3.18 -3.48 8.10
N ALA A 78 4.20 -3.38 8.93
CA ALA A 78 5.45 -2.68 8.58
C ALA A 78 6.15 -3.26 7.34
N SER A 79 6.10 -4.58 7.14
CA SER A 79 6.67 -5.23 5.94
C SER A 79 6.00 -4.79 4.63
N GLY A 80 4.72 -4.45 4.68
CA GLY A 80 3.95 -3.98 3.52
C GLY A 80 4.13 -2.50 3.18
N MET A 81 4.81 -1.69 4.02
CA MET A 81 4.89 -0.24 3.82
C MET A 81 5.53 0.17 2.50
N PHE A 82 6.64 -0.47 2.12
CA PHE A 82 7.32 -0.15 0.86
C PHE A 82 6.46 -0.53 -0.35
N THR A 83 5.81 -1.69 -0.30
CA THR A 83 4.82 -2.08 -1.31
C THR A 83 3.67 -1.08 -1.38
N ALA A 84 3.17 -0.60 -0.25
CA ALA A 84 2.11 0.40 -0.17
C ALA A 84 2.48 1.70 -0.87
N ILE A 85 3.71 2.20 -0.65
CA ILE A 85 4.22 3.41 -1.31
C ILE A 85 4.30 3.22 -2.83
N LEU A 86 4.91 2.10 -3.29
CA LEU A 86 5.08 1.84 -4.71
C LEU A 86 3.74 1.64 -5.44
N VAL A 87 2.81 0.90 -4.82
CA VAL A 87 1.47 0.71 -5.38
C VAL A 87 0.71 2.03 -5.42
N ALA A 88 0.76 2.84 -4.37
CA ALA A 88 0.08 4.14 -4.35
C ALA A 88 0.59 5.07 -5.45
N ILE A 89 1.91 5.17 -5.61
CA ILE A 89 2.52 5.98 -6.68
C ILE A 89 2.08 5.42 -8.04
N GLY A 90 2.27 4.13 -8.28
CA GLY A 90 1.99 3.53 -9.58
C GLY A 90 0.52 3.64 -9.99
N VAL A 91 -0.43 3.37 -9.07
CA VAL A 91 -1.87 3.50 -9.35
C VAL A 91 -2.24 4.95 -9.69
N ILE A 92 -1.76 5.91 -8.91
CA ILE A 92 -2.10 7.33 -9.16
C ILE A 92 -1.45 7.83 -10.44
N GLU A 93 -0.22 7.44 -10.76
CA GLU A 93 0.43 7.78 -12.03
C GLU A 93 -0.30 7.18 -13.24
N ILE A 94 -0.71 5.91 -13.16
CA ILE A 94 -1.51 5.27 -14.20
C ILE A 94 -2.84 6.01 -14.38
N ASN A 95 -3.56 6.28 -13.29
CA ASN A 95 -4.83 6.99 -13.33
C ASN A 95 -4.66 8.40 -13.92
N HIS A 96 -3.62 9.13 -13.50
CA HIS A 96 -3.29 10.45 -14.05
C HIS A 96 -3.00 10.39 -15.54
N PHE A 97 -2.22 9.42 -16.00
CA PHE A 97 -1.91 9.21 -17.42
C PHE A 97 -3.18 8.98 -18.25
N PHE A 98 -4.08 8.09 -17.80
CA PHE A 98 -5.33 7.79 -18.49
C PHE A 98 -6.26 9.02 -18.55
N ILE A 99 -6.38 9.74 -17.45
CA ILE A 99 -7.19 10.98 -17.38
C ILE A 99 -6.61 12.03 -18.33
N LYS A 100 -5.31 12.24 -18.33
CA LYS A 100 -4.63 13.19 -19.22
C LYS A 100 -4.76 12.83 -20.69
N LYS A 101 -4.80 11.54 -21.03
CA LYS A 101 -5.01 11.03 -22.39
C LYS A 101 -6.49 10.93 -22.78
N ASN A 102 -7.41 11.33 -21.90
CA ASN A 102 -8.85 11.20 -22.10
C ASN A 102 -9.35 9.75 -22.32
N LEU A 103 -8.62 8.76 -21.79
CA LEU A 103 -8.97 7.33 -21.84
C LEU A 103 -9.84 6.96 -20.63
N VAL A 104 -10.95 7.66 -20.46
CA VAL A 104 -11.87 7.54 -19.33
C VAL A 104 -13.31 7.52 -19.82
N ILE A 105 -14.21 6.94 -19.00
CA ILE A 105 -15.65 6.99 -19.28
C ILE A 105 -16.15 8.38 -18.89
N ARG A 106 -16.55 9.18 -19.88
CA ARG A 106 -17.17 10.49 -19.63
C ARG A 106 -18.67 10.36 -19.65
N LEU A 107 -19.31 10.83 -18.59
CA LEU A 107 -20.76 10.99 -18.55
C LEU A 107 -21.14 12.36 -19.10
N PRO A 108 -22.39 12.51 -19.59
CA PRO A 108 -22.91 13.81 -20.05
C PRO A 108 -22.82 14.89 -18.95
N ASP A 109 -22.69 16.15 -19.36
CA ASP A 109 -22.57 17.31 -18.45
C ASP A 109 -23.79 17.51 -17.53
N SER A 110 -24.90 16.86 -17.84
CA SER A 110 -26.10 16.84 -17.00
C SER A 110 -25.95 16.02 -15.73
N VAL A 111 -24.90 15.17 -15.64
CA VAL A 111 -24.65 14.31 -14.48
C VAL A 111 -23.81 15.07 -13.45
N PRO A 112 -24.22 15.09 -12.17
CA PRO A 112 -23.44 15.74 -11.11
C PRO A 112 -22.01 15.20 -11.03
N PRO A 113 -20.98 16.07 -10.80
CA PRO A 113 -19.57 15.67 -10.78
C PRO A 113 -19.26 14.53 -9.79
N ASN A 114 -19.93 14.52 -8.63
CA ASN A 114 -19.74 13.46 -7.61
C ASN A 114 -20.21 12.06 -8.09
N VAL A 115 -21.15 12.00 -9.04
CA VAL A 115 -21.62 10.76 -9.66
C VAL A 115 -20.71 10.37 -10.83
N ALA A 116 -20.20 11.35 -11.57
CA ALA A 116 -19.32 11.11 -12.71
C ALA A 116 -17.89 10.69 -12.31
N ALA A 117 -17.38 11.15 -11.16
CA ALA A 117 -16.02 10.89 -10.71
C ALA A 117 -15.66 9.40 -10.63
N PRO A 118 -16.46 8.50 -10.05
CA PRO A 118 -16.18 7.06 -10.02
C PRO A 118 -16.06 6.44 -11.42
N PHE A 119 -16.84 6.87 -12.38
CA PHE A 119 -16.80 6.36 -13.77
C PHE A 119 -15.52 6.78 -14.49
N ASN A 120 -15.02 7.97 -14.19
CA ASN A 120 -13.75 8.46 -14.77
C ASN A 120 -12.54 7.60 -14.31
N VAL A 121 -12.61 6.99 -13.13
CA VAL A 121 -11.53 6.17 -12.56
C VAL A 121 -11.70 4.68 -12.87
N LEU A 122 -12.82 4.25 -13.43
CA LEU A 122 -13.11 2.84 -13.65
C LEU A 122 -12.13 2.17 -14.63
N ILE A 123 -11.94 2.75 -15.83
CA ILE A 123 -10.99 2.21 -16.82
C ILE A 123 -9.55 2.28 -16.30
N PRO A 124 -9.04 3.45 -15.82
CA PRO A 124 -7.70 3.51 -15.23
C PRO A 124 -7.51 2.55 -14.05
N GLY A 125 -8.54 2.38 -13.20
CA GLY A 125 -8.51 1.48 -12.06
C GLY A 125 -8.36 0.00 -12.48
N ILE A 126 -9.13 -0.43 -13.50
CA ILE A 126 -8.98 -1.78 -14.08
C ILE A 126 -7.57 -1.95 -14.69
N ALA A 127 -7.07 -0.95 -15.42
CA ALA A 127 -5.74 -0.99 -15.99
C ALA A 127 -4.66 -1.09 -14.90
N SER A 128 -4.79 -0.34 -13.81
CA SER A 128 -3.90 -0.42 -12.66
C SER A 128 -3.95 -1.79 -11.98
N LEU A 129 -5.15 -2.36 -11.81
CA LEU A 129 -5.32 -3.70 -11.24
C LEU A 129 -4.65 -4.76 -12.10
N VAL A 130 -4.91 -4.76 -13.42
CA VAL A 130 -4.30 -5.71 -14.37
C VAL A 130 -2.77 -5.56 -14.40
N PHE A 131 -2.26 -4.34 -14.36
CA PHE A 131 -0.83 -4.06 -14.33
C PHE A 131 -0.15 -4.64 -13.08
N PHE A 132 -0.68 -4.33 -11.89
CA PHE A 132 -0.08 -4.81 -10.65
C PHE A 132 -0.26 -6.30 -10.42
N MET A 133 -1.43 -6.87 -10.76
CA MET A 133 -1.65 -8.32 -10.70
C MET A 133 -0.79 -9.06 -11.74
N GLY A 134 -0.56 -8.45 -12.92
CA GLY A 134 0.36 -8.99 -13.92
C GLY A 134 1.81 -9.04 -13.40
N ILE A 135 2.28 -7.97 -12.76
CA ILE A 135 3.61 -7.94 -12.12
C ILE A 135 3.68 -8.99 -11.00
N ASP A 136 2.65 -9.07 -10.15
CA ASP A 136 2.61 -10.05 -9.06
C ASP A 136 2.69 -11.48 -9.58
N GLY A 137 1.91 -11.81 -10.62
CA GLY A 137 1.96 -13.11 -11.29
C GLY A 137 3.31 -13.41 -11.93
N LEU A 138 3.94 -12.43 -12.59
CA LEU A 138 5.29 -12.57 -13.14
C LEU A 138 6.34 -12.82 -12.03
N CYS A 139 6.25 -12.12 -10.91
CA CYS A 139 7.12 -12.34 -9.76
C CYS A 139 6.96 -13.75 -9.21
N HIS A 140 5.74 -14.27 -9.11
CA HIS A 140 5.50 -15.66 -8.71
C HIS A 140 6.13 -16.67 -9.65
N ILE A 141 6.05 -16.46 -10.97
CA ILE A 141 6.63 -17.38 -11.96
C ILE A 141 8.15 -17.33 -11.96
N LEU A 142 8.76 -16.15 -11.86
CA LEU A 142 10.21 -15.95 -12.03
C LEU A 142 10.99 -16.17 -10.73
N ILE A 143 10.41 -15.82 -9.58
CA ILE A 143 11.12 -15.71 -8.29
C ILE A 143 10.48 -16.62 -7.24
N GLY A 144 9.29 -17.16 -7.49
CA GLY A 144 8.54 -17.99 -6.54
C GLY A 144 7.85 -17.21 -5.41
N THR A 145 7.89 -15.87 -5.45
CA THR A 145 7.21 -14.99 -4.47
C THR A 145 6.45 -13.89 -5.18
N GLY A 146 5.35 -13.41 -4.60
CA GLY A 146 4.60 -12.28 -5.16
C GLY A 146 5.38 -10.96 -5.11
N PHE A 147 4.85 -9.93 -5.76
CA PHE A 147 5.43 -8.59 -5.80
C PHE A 147 5.74 -8.03 -4.42
N SER A 148 4.81 -8.17 -3.47
CA SER A 148 5.02 -7.75 -2.08
C SER A 148 6.19 -8.48 -1.41
N GLY A 149 6.33 -9.79 -1.65
CA GLY A 149 7.45 -10.60 -1.15
C GLY A 149 8.80 -10.17 -1.74
N LEU A 150 8.83 -9.87 -3.04
CA LEU A 150 10.02 -9.33 -3.71
C LEU A 150 10.46 -8.00 -3.10
N ILE A 151 9.52 -7.06 -2.95
CA ILE A 151 9.80 -5.75 -2.34
C ILE A 151 10.31 -5.92 -0.91
N TYR A 152 9.65 -6.78 -0.12
CA TYR A 152 10.11 -7.07 1.23
C TYR A 152 11.54 -7.63 1.25
N ALA A 153 11.86 -8.59 0.38
CA ALA A 153 13.20 -9.19 0.29
C ALA A 153 14.29 -8.16 -0.06
N ILE A 154 13.99 -7.18 -0.92
CA ILE A 154 14.91 -6.09 -1.26
C ILE A 154 15.16 -5.18 -0.05
N PHE A 155 14.12 -4.87 0.74
CA PHE A 155 14.23 -3.97 1.88
C PHE A 155 14.57 -4.69 3.20
N GLN A 156 14.44 -6.02 3.25
CA GLN A 156 14.73 -6.82 4.46
C GLN A 156 16.15 -6.59 5.01
N PRO A 157 17.22 -6.52 4.20
CA PRO A 157 18.55 -6.24 4.72
C PRO A 157 18.62 -4.87 5.44
N LEU A 158 17.92 -3.87 4.93
CA LEU A 158 17.84 -2.54 5.56
C LEU A 158 17.07 -2.61 6.88
N LEU A 159 15.96 -3.36 6.94
CA LEU A 159 15.15 -3.53 8.14
C LEU A 159 15.87 -4.38 9.21
N SER A 160 16.53 -5.47 8.80
CA SER A 160 17.27 -6.34 9.72
C SER A 160 18.58 -5.73 10.19
N ALA A 161 19.15 -4.83 9.40
CA ALA A 161 20.34 -4.08 9.74
C ALA A 161 20.16 -3.16 10.97
N THR A 162 18.92 -2.77 11.30
CA THR A 162 18.65 -1.86 12.44
C THR A 162 19.02 -2.43 13.81
N GLY A 163 19.25 -3.74 13.92
CA GLY A 163 19.66 -4.44 15.16
C GLY A 163 21.16 -4.55 15.37
N SER A 164 22.01 -4.15 14.42
CA SER A 164 23.47 -4.23 14.54
C SER A 164 24.11 -2.86 14.79
N LEU A 165 25.19 -2.81 15.59
CA LEU A 165 25.95 -1.58 15.86
C LEU A 165 26.36 -0.82 14.58
N PRO A 166 26.92 -1.46 13.54
CA PRO A 166 27.29 -0.78 12.31
C PRO A 166 26.09 -0.12 11.62
N SER A 167 24.93 -0.72 11.67
CA SER A 167 23.73 -0.21 11.02
C SER A 167 23.12 0.96 11.76
N ILE A 168 23.14 0.94 13.08
CA ILE A 168 22.73 2.08 13.90
C ILE A 168 23.61 3.31 13.55
N ILE A 169 24.91 3.10 13.37
CA ILE A 169 25.84 4.16 12.95
C ILE A 169 25.50 4.67 11.55
N ILE A 170 25.26 3.78 10.58
CA ILE A 170 24.91 4.15 9.20
C ILE A 170 23.58 4.91 9.15
N ILE A 171 22.56 4.44 9.87
CA ILE A 171 21.24 5.10 9.93
C ILE A 171 21.35 6.47 10.56
N ASN A 172 22.11 6.61 11.67
CA ASN A 172 22.35 7.91 12.29
C ASN A 172 23.15 8.86 11.36
N LEU A 173 24.12 8.33 10.64
CA LEU A 173 24.89 9.12 9.67
C LEU A 173 23.99 9.62 8.52
N LEU A 174 23.12 8.75 8.00
CA LEU A 174 22.14 9.12 6.97
C LEU A 174 21.14 10.15 7.49
N MET A 175 20.58 9.96 8.68
CA MET A 175 19.67 10.94 9.30
C MET A 175 20.35 12.29 9.50
N THR A 176 21.58 12.30 10.00
CA THR A 176 22.36 13.55 10.21
C THR A 176 22.67 14.23 8.87
N THR A 177 22.95 13.44 7.83
CA THR A 177 23.18 13.96 6.48
C THR A 177 21.93 14.60 5.91
N PHE A 178 20.74 13.94 6.06
CA PHE A 178 19.48 14.54 5.64
C PHE A 178 19.14 15.83 6.41
N TRP A 179 19.46 15.88 7.70
CA TRP A 179 19.31 17.11 8.49
C TRP A 179 20.19 18.25 7.96
N PHE A 180 21.41 17.94 7.56
CA PHE A 180 22.30 18.92 6.95
C PHE A 180 21.72 19.52 5.66
N PHE A 181 20.99 18.73 4.88
CA PHE A 181 20.28 19.20 3.68
C PHE A 181 18.86 19.77 3.96
N GLY A 182 18.50 19.98 5.23
CA GLY A 182 17.20 20.56 5.61
C GLY A 182 16.02 19.60 5.54
N VAL A 183 16.28 18.31 5.32
CA VAL A 183 15.24 17.28 5.34
C VAL A 183 15.16 16.67 6.74
N HIS A 184 14.04 16.89 7.44
CA HIS A 184 13.86 16.32 8.78
C HIS A 184 13.66 14.81 8.69
N GLY A 185 14.69 14.05 9.04
CA GLY A 185 14.71 12.58 8.94
C GLY A 185 13.90 11.83 9.99
N GLY A 186 13.04 12.51 10.74
CA GLY A 186 12.23 11.95 11.82
C GLY A 186 10.72 12.10 11.62
N ASN A 187 10.26 12.51 10.43
CA ASN A 187 8.84 12.57 10.08
C ASN A 187 8.53 11.56 8.98
#